data_98bb9842d90d0621aa1f772441a354ad
#
_entry.id   98bb9842d90d0621aa1f772441a354ad
#
_cell.length_a   1.000
_cell.length_b   1.000
_cell.length_c   1.000
_cell.angle_alpha   90.00
_cell.angle_beta   90.00
_cell.angle_gamma   90.00
#
_symmetry.space_group_name_H-M   'P 1'
#
loop_
_entity.id
_entity.type
_entity.pdbx_description
1 polymer ?
#
loop_
_entity_poly.entity_id
_entity_poly.type
_entity_poly.pdbx_seq_one_letter_code
_entity_poly.pdbx_strand_id
1 'polypeptide(L)'
;MRREMKEYQNYIFDLYGTLIDISTNERKPSLWKLMAEFYNVYGCKWNGKALSDAFWLMDAEEREILRERNGVECPEIKLERVFARLLFEVPGWNEIQSDERSLDTVRSIDEVQLFDEVENSYVRRKKHDAWYKCSVKISGVPVDDLRKEYISDKEKVLDIVTSSDWCVAAANLFRVHSRKYIRPYANTVMTLRKLKEQGKGVYLLSNAQRIFTMPEIEMTGLNLLFDRMYISSDYGIMKPEKAFMELLVKEEKLDPNESVMVGNEFKCDIAVALRYGMDSIYLNTAAYTKNEIDKEWRIWMKKENKSMSDAPYIVMSGDIAEILNFN
;
A
#
# COMPACT_ATOMS: atom_id res chain seq x y z
N MET A 1 3.61 25.59 26.97
CA MET A 1 3.55 26.74 26.04
C MET A 1 3.07 26.17 24.71
N ARG A 2 1.98 26.65 24.12
CA ARG A 2 1.67 26.27 22.73
C ARG A 2 2.77 26.90 21.88
N ARG A 3 3.37 26.11 20.99
CA ARG A 3 4.21 26.65 19.91
C ARG A 3 3.38 27.68 19.15
N GLU A 4 3.91 28.87 18.92
CA GLU A 4 3.28 29.82 18.00
C GLU A 4 3.29 29.18 16.61
N MET A 5 2.13 29.20 15.95
CA MET A 5 2.02 28.76 14.57
C MET A 5 2.82 29.69 13.69
N LYS A 6 3.62 29.15 12.79
CA LYS A 6 4.43 29.89 11.83
C LYS A 6 4.01 29.55 10.41
N GLU A 7 4.25 30.45 9.51
CA GLU A 7 4.13 30.20 8.08
C GLU A 7 5.22 29.24 7.62
N TYR A 8 4.87 28.25 6.79
CA TYR A 8 5.81 27.35 6.16
C TYR A 8 5.93 27.64 4.66
N GLN A 9 7.08 27.31 4.09
CA GLN A 9 7.29 27.38 2.64
C GLN A 9 6.86 26.11 1.94
N ASN A 10 6.96 24.96 2.64
CA ASN A 10 6.70 23.64 2.08
C ASN A 10 5.70 22.86 2.94
N TYR A 11 4.67 22.34 2.31
CA TYR A 11 3.65 21.50 2.91
C TYR A 11 3.74 20.11 2.33
N ILE A 12 4.00 19.13 3.18
CA ILE A 12 4.09 17.70 2.83
C ILE A 12 2.83 17.04 3.38
N PHE A 13 1.99 16.51 2.50
CA PHE A 13 0.70 15.94 2.88
C PHE A 13 0.71 14.42 2.84
N ASP A 14 0.05 13.78 3.78
CA ASP A 14 -0.52 12.47 3.59
C ASP A 14 -1.77 12.56 2.69
N LEU A 15 -2.23 11.42 2.15
CA LEU A 15 -3.36 11.36 1.22
C LEU A 15 -4.65 10.87 1.87
N TYR A 16 -4.66 9.59 2.23
CA TYR A 16 -5.88 8.92 2.66
C TYR A 16 -6.16 9.18 4.14
N GLY A 17 -7.36 9.70 4.42
CA GLY A 17 -7.72 10.19 5.75
C GLY A 17 -7.30 11.63 6.00
N THR A 18 -6.45 12.22 5.15
CA THR A 18 -5.96 13.59 5.24
C THR A 18 -6.57 14.50 4.16
N LEU A 19 -6.35 14.18 2.91
CA LEU A 19 -6.86 14.90 1.73
C LEU A 19 -8.05 14.21 1.08
N ILE A 20 -8.09 12.90 1.17
CA ILE A 20 -9.12 12.04 0.58
C ILE A 20 -9.79 11.22 1.67
N ASP A 21 -11.11 11.33 1.75
CA ASP A 21 -11.98 10.45 2.52
C ASP A 21 -12.26 9.18 1.68
N ILE A 22 -11.82 8.03 2.19
CA ILE A 22 -11.99 6.74 1.54
C ILE A 22 -12.46 5.68 2.52
N SER A 23 -13.29 4.78 2.05
CA SER A 23 -13.66 3.58 2.80
C SER A 23 -13.45 2.35 1.95
N THR A 24 -12.64 1.42 2.44
CA THR A 24 -12.36 0.13 1.80
C THR A 24 -12.64 -1.04 2.73
N ASN A 25 -12.98 -2.19 2.16
CA ASN A 25 -13.04 -3.46 2.86
C ASN A 25 -12.41 -4.55 2.00
N GLU A 26 -11.13 -4.75 2.17
CA GLU A 26 -10.32 -5.72 1.43
C GLU A 26 -10.52 -7.17 1.94
N ARG A 27 -11.20 -7.37 3.06
CA ARG A 27 -11.55 -8.69 3.61
C ARG A 27 -12.97 -9.17 3.25
N LYS A 28 -13.69 -8.41 2.42
CA LYS A 28 -15.05 -8.70 2.02
C LYS A 28 -15.13 -10.01 1.20
N PRO A 29 -15.91 -11.02 1.61
CA PRO A 29 -15.97 -12.32 0.92
C PRO A 29 -16.40 -12.24 -0.55
N SER A 30 -17.30 -11.31 -0.88
CA SER A 30 -17.76 -11.12 -2.26
C SER A 30 -16.68 -10.55 -3.18
N LEU A 31 -15.72 -9.77 -2.67
CA LEU A 31 -14.53 -9.34 -3.41
C LEU A 31 -13.70 -10.56 -3.82
N TRP A 32 -13.38 -11.41 -2.86
CA TRP A 32 -12.52 -12.56 -3.10
C TRP A 32 -13.17 -13.62 -4.00
N LYS A 33 -14.49 -13.77 -3.92
CA LYS A 33 -15.23 -14.61 -4.88
C LYS A 33 -15.05 -14.10 -6.31
N LEU A 34 -15.23 -12.80 -6.53
CA LEU A 34 -15.06 -12.17 -7.83
C LEU A 34 -13.61 -12.25 -8.33
N MET A 35 -12.64 -12.01 -7.44
CA MET A 35 -11.22 -12.17 -7.76
C MET A 35 -10.90 -13.61 -8.17
N ALA A 36 -11.43 -14.61 -7.47
CA ALA A 36 -11.25 -16.01 -7.85
C ALA A 36 -11.83 -16.31 -9.25
N GLU A 37 -13.03 -15.82 -9.55
CA GLU A 37 -13.62 -15.93 -10.88
C GLU A 37 -12.72 -15.31 -11.95
N PHE A 38 -12.14 -14.12 -11.69
CA PHE A 38 -11.19 -13.49 -12.59
C PHE A 38 -9.95 -14.35 -12.85
N TYR A 39 -9.29 -14.86 -11.80
CA TYR A 39 -8.12 -15.73 -11.95
C TYR A 39 -8.43 -17.03 -12.68
N ASN A 40 -9.63 -17.57 -12.46
CA ASN A 40 -10.06 -18.84 -13.07
C ASN A 40 -10.24 -18.73 -14.61
N VAL A 41 -10.51 -17.54 -15.15
CA VAL A 41 -10.47 -17.28 -16.59
C VAL A 41 -9.08 -17.58 -17.19
N TYR A 42 -8.05 -17.38 -16.38
CA TYR A 42 -6.64 -17.66 -16.74
C TYR A 42 -6.20 -19.08 -16.35
N GLY A 43 -7.16 -19.98 -16.12
CA GLY A 43 -6.91 -21.39 -15.85
C GLY A 43 -6.57 -21.73 -14.41
N CYS A 44 -6.57 -20.77 -13.47
CA CYS A 44 -6.41 -21.04 -12.05
C CYS A 44 -7.63 -21.80 -11.50
N LYS A 45 -7.47 -22.42 -10.32
CA LYS A 45 -8.53 -23.17 -9.64
C LYS A 45 -8.75 -22.62 -8.24
N TRP A 46 -8.93 -21.30 -8.14
CA TRP A 46 -9.17 -20.65 -6.88
C TRP A 46 -10.63 -20.71 -6.46
N ASN A 47 -10.87 -20.90 -5.17
CA ASN A 47 -12.08 -20.41 -4.51
C ASN A 47 -11.77 -19.10 -3.76
N GLY A 48 -12.78 -18.32 -3.43
CA GLY A 48 -12.57 -16.98 -2.87
C GLY A 48 -11.86 -16.99 -1.51
N LYS A 49 -12.10 -18.00 -0.65
CA LYS A 49 -11.43 -18.09 0.66
C LYS A 49 -9.95 -18.41 0.47
N ALA A 50 -9.61 -19.44 -0.29
CA ALA A 50 -8.23 -19.83 -0.53
C ALA A 50 -7.41 -18.71 -1.20
N LEU A 51 -8.02 -18.01 -2.16
CA LEU A 51 -7.36 -16.87 -2.81
C LEU A 51 -7.09 -15.74 -1.82
N SER A 52 -8.04 -15.42 -0.94
CA SER A 52 -7.85 -14.44 0.12
C SER A 52 -6.72 -14.81 1.07
N ASP A 53 -6.72 -16.05 1.55
CA ASP A 53 -5.70 -16.54 2.47
C ASP A 53 -4.31 -16.49 1.83
N ALA A 54 -4.19 -16.94 0.57
CA ALA A 54 -2.95 -16.88 -0.19
C ALA A 54 -2.47 -15.43 -0.41
N PHE A 55 -3.36 -14.50 -0.71
CA PHE A 55 -3.02 -13.09 -0.88
C PHE A 55 -2.34 -12.52 0.39
N TRP A 56 -2.95 -12.71 1.55
CA TRP A 56 -2.40 -12.18 2.80
C TRP A 56 -1.11 -12.87 3.21
N LEU A 57 -0.97 -14.17 2.91
CA LEU A 57 0.29 -14.87 3.12
C LEU A 57 1.40 -14.31 2.24
N MET A 58 1.16 -14.17 0.94
CA MET A 58 2.14 -13.65 0.00
C MET A 58 2.49 -12.18 0.26
N ASP A 59 1.54 -11.35 0.70
CA ASP A 59 1.82 -9.98 1.16
C ASP A 59 2.80 -9.99 2.34
N ALA A 60 2.57 -10.85 3.32
CA ALA A 60 3.46 -10.97 4.47
C ALA A 60 4.88 -11.46 4.08
N GLU A 61 4.96 -12.46 3.20
CA GLU A 61 6.23 -12.99 2.69
C GLU A 61 7.03 -11.92 1.93
N GLU A 62 6.39 -11.19 1.00
CA GLU A 62 7.07 -10.13 0.23
C GLU A 62 7.56 -9.01 1.16
N ARG A 63 6.79 -8.65 2.21
CA ARG A 63 7.22 -7.67 3.21
C ARG A 63 8.42 -8.16 4.01
N GLU A 64 8.45 -9.43 4.39
CA GLU A 64 9.60 -9.99 5.12
C GLU A 64 10.85 -10.03 4.27
N ILE A 65 10.75 -10.46 3.01
CA ILE A 65 11.87 -10.43 2.05
C ILE A 65 12.42 -9.00 1.91
N LEU A 66 11.56 -7.99 1.80
CA LEU A 66 12.02 -6.60 1.71
C LEU A 66 12.63 -6.11 3.01
N ARG A 67 12.09 -6.50 4.16
CA ARG A 67 12.64 -6.15 5.49
C ARG A 67 14.08 -6.65 5.63
N GLU A 68 14.29 -7.92 5.32
CA GLU A 68 15.64 -8.53 5.38
C GLU A 68 16.59 -7.91 4.35
N ARG A 69 16.12 -7.75 3.11
CA ARG A 69 16.94 -7.23 2.01
C ARG A 69 17.37 -5.77 2.21
N ASN A 70 16.45 -4.92 2.67
CA ASN A 70 16.67 -3.48 2.73
C ASN A 70 17.04 -2.99 4.15
N GLY A 71 16.93 -3.85 5.17
CA GLY A 71 17.20 -3.49 6.56
C GLY A 71 16.24 -2.43 7.12
N VAL A 72 14.97 -2.41 6.66
CA VAL A 72 13.95 -1.44 7.07
C VAL A 72 12.93 -2.10 8.01
N GLU A 73 12.45 -1.35 9.00
CA GLU A 73 11.42 -1.84 9.93
C GLU A 73 10.02 -1.85 9.28
N CYS A 74 9.76 -0.86 8.41
CA CYS A 74 8.46 -0.66 7.76
C CYS A 74 8.61 -0.78 6.23
N PRO A 75 8.75 -2.02 5.68
CA PRO A 75 8.82 -2.24 4.24
C PRO A 75 7.47 -2.02 3.57
N GLU A 76 7.48 -1.47 2.37
CA GLU A 76 6.32 -1.41 1.49
C GLU A 76 6.56 -2.22 0.23
N ILE A 77 5.65 -3.11 -0.09
CA ILE A 77 5.71 -3.94 -1.29
C ILE A 77 4.97 -3.29 -2.46
N LYS A 78 5.16 -3.83 -3.65
CA LYS A 78 4.25 -3.60 -4.79
C LYS A 78 3.23 -4.73 -4.81
N LEU A 79 1.95 -4.42 -4.60
CA LEU A 79 0.88 -5.42 -4.64
C LEU A 79 0.74 -6.09 -6.01
N GLU A 80 1.23 -5.46 -7.06
CA GLU A 80 1.36 -6.04 -8.40
C GLU A 80 2.08 -7.40 -8.35
N ARG A 81 3.10 -7.51 -7.49
CA ARG A 81 3.84 -8.77 -7.32
C ARG A 81 2.98 -9.86 -6.69
N VAL A 82 2.18 -9.50 -5.69
CA VAL A 82 1.25 -10.45 -5.05
C VAL A 82 0.18 -10.90 -6.04
N PHE A 83 -0.41 -9.95 -6.80
CA PHE A 83 -1.37 -10.31 -7.86
C PHE A 83 -0.75 -11.25 -8.89
N ALA A 84 0.48 -10.98 -9.34
CA ALA A 84 1.16 -11.85 -10.30
C ALA A 84 1.45 -13.24 -9.72
N ARG A 85 1.94 -13.33 -8.47
CA ARG A 85 2.21 -14.61 -7.79
C ARG A 85 0.96 -15.50 -7.71
N LEU A 86 -0.20 -14.92 -7.39
CA LEU A 86 -1.48 -15.63 -7.32
C LEU A 86 -1.92 -16.26 -8.65
N LEU A 87 -1.38 -15.83 -9.77
CA LEU A 87 -1.63 -16.45 -11.09
C LEU A 87 -0.89 -17.78 -11.25
N PHE A 88 0.22 -17.95 -10.55
CA PHE A 88 1.14 -19.09 -10.67
C PHE A 88 1.16 -19.98 -9.44
N GLU A 89 1.23 -19.42 -8.25
CA GLU A 89 1.36 -20.15 -6.99
C GLU A 89 -0.02 -20.57 -6.45
N VAL A 90 -0.69 -21.45 -7.20
CA VAL A 90 -2.00 -22.02 -6.82
C VAL A 90 -1.81 -23.21 -5.87
N PRO A 91 -2.85 -23.71 -5.20
CA PRO A 91 -2.75 -24.94 -4.38
C PRO A 91 -2.13 -26.10 -5.16
N GLY A 92 -1.13 -26.76 -4.59
CA GLY A 92 -0.33 -27.79 -5.26
C GLY A 92 0.94 -27.29 -5.97
N TRP A 93 1.22 -25.98 -5.96
CA TRP A 93 2.40 -25.39 -6.57
C TRP A 93 3.72 -25.99 -6.08
N ASN A 94 3.88 -26.19 -4.79
CA ASN A 94 5.11 -26.74 -4.18
C ASN A 94 5.38 -28.18 -4.63
N GLU A 95 4.35 -28.96 -4.91
CA GLU A 95 4.47 -30.33 -5.43
C GLU A 95 5.01 -30.31 -6.88
N ILE A 96 4.58 -29.35 -7.68
CA ILE A 96 5.04 -29.18 -9.05
C ILE A 96 6.52 -28.82 -9.07
N GLN A 97 6.96 -27.89 -8.22
CA GLN A 97 8.39 -27.52 -8.11
C GLN A 97 9.28 -28.70 -7.68
N SER A 98 8.79 -29.57 -6.80
CA SER A 98 9.58 -30.71 -6.30
C SER A 98 9.80 -31.77 -7.35
N ASP A 99 8.86 -31.98 -8.27
CA ASP A 99 8.97 -32.98 -9.34
C ASP A 99 9.99 -32.62 -10.40
N GLU A 100 10.17 -31.32 -10.71
CA GLU A 100 11.15 -30.89 -11.71
C GLU A 100 12.60 -30.82 -11.18
N ARG A 101 12.77 -30.74 -9.84
CA ARG A 101 14.09 -30.65 -9.20
C ARG A 101 14.64 -31.95 -8.65
N SER A 102 13.82 -32.95 -8.46
CA SER A 102 14.29 -34.25 -7.96
C SER A 102 13.38 -35.39 -8.40
N LEU A 103 13.94 -36.35 -9.08
CA LEU A 103 13.31 -37.66 -9.36
C LEU A 103 13.19 -38.56 -8.13
N ASP A 104 13.60 -38.12 -6.93
CA ASP A 104 13.80 -39.05 -5.79
C ASP A 104 13.35 -38.59 -4.42
N THR A 105 12.40 -37.70 -4.20
CA THR A 105 11.86 -37.58 -2.83
C THR A 105 10.45 -37.03 -2.79
N VAL A 106 9.50 -37.92 -2.54
CA VAL A 106 8.14 -37.57 -2.10
C VAL A 106 8.24 -37.06 -0.66
N ARG A 107 8.11 -35.76 -0.44
CA ARG A 107 7.82 -35.24 0.91
C ARG A 107 6.33 -35.30 1.18
N SER A 108 5.99 -35.74 2.36
CA SER A 108 4.63 -35.90 2.85
C SER A 108 3.89 -34.56 2.94
N ILE A 109 2.60 -34.62 2.74
CA ILE A 109 1.60 -33.55 2.59
C ILE A 109 1.41 -32.69 3.87
N ASP A 110 2.16 -32.94 4.94
CA ASP A 110 1.93 -32.34 6.26
C ASP A 110 2.29 -30.85 6.39
N GLU A 111 2.97 -30.24 5.40
CA GLU A 111 3.28 -28.79 5.40
C GLU A 111 2.18 -27.92 4.76
N VAL A 112 1.09 -28.51 4.28
CA VAL A 112 -0.05 -27.81 3.64
C VAL A 112 -1.18 -27.50 4.66
N GLN A 113 -0.92 -27.56 5.95
CA GLN A 113 -1.95 -27.37 7.00
C GLN A 113 -2.64 -25.98 6.98
N LEU A 114 -2.09 -24.96 6.29
CA LEU A 114 -2.76 -23.67 6.10
C LEU A 114 -3.89 -23.73 5.05
N PHE A 115 -3.93 -24.79 4.24
CA PHE A 115 -4.92 -24.99 3.18
C PHE A 115 -5.88 -26.18 3.47
N ASP A 116 -5.71 -26.87 4.59
CA ASP A 116 -6.43 -28.12 4.92
C ASP A 116 -7.94 -27.97 5.12
N GLU A 117 -8.45 -26.76 5.30
CA GLU A 117 -9.90 -26.52 5.33
C GLU A 117 -10.51 -26.27 3.95
N VAL A 118 -9.66 -26.12 2.92
CA VAL A 118 -10.11 -25.98 1.53
C VAL A 118 -10.30 -27.37 0.95
N GLU A 119 -11.50 -27.90 1.14
CA GLU A 119 -12.02 -29.17 0.62
C GLU A 119 -10.96 -30.16 0.12
N ASN A 120 -10.83 -31.28 0.82
CA ASN A 120 -10.11 -32.52 0.47
C ASN A 120 -10.20 -32.97 -1.02
N SER A 121 -11.00 -32.31 -1.84
CA SER A 121 -11.13 -32.58 -3.26
C SER A 121 -9.95 -32.08 -4.10
N TYR A 122 -9.20 -31.06 -3.63
CA TYR A 122 -8.04 -30.54 -4.36
C TYR A 122 -6.79 -31.39 -4.11
N VAL A 123 -6.58 -31.87 -2.89
CA VAL A 123 -5.40 -32.66 -2.50
C VAL A 123 -5.37 -34.05 -3.17
N ARG A 124 -6.52 -34.60 -3.58
CA ARG A 124 -6.62 -35.93 -4.19
C ARG A 124 -6.46 -35.93 -5.73
N ARG A 125 -6.31 -34.77 -6.37
CA ARG A 125 -6.14 -34.71 -7.83
C ARG A 125 -4.68 -34.88 -8.22
N LYS A 126 -4.45 -35.61 -9.32
CA LYS A 126 -3.11 -35.87 -9.87
C LYS A 126 -2.35 -34.54 -10.09
N LYS A 127 -1.03 -34.55 -9.90
CA LYS A 127 -0.09 -33.41 -10.00
C LYS A 127 -0.31 -32.45 -11.19
N HIS A 128 -0.87 -32.93 -12.28
CA HIS A 128 -1.15 -32.13 -13.50
C HIS A 128 -2.45 -31.30 -13.44
N ASP A 129 -3.19 -31.31 -12.33
CA ASP A 129 -4.52 -30.72 -12.25
C ASP A 129 -4.58 -29.38 -11.53
N ALA A 130 -3.44 -28.76 -11.16
CA ALA A 130 -3.39 -27.46 -10.49
C ALA A 130 -4.01 -26.33 -11.33
N TRP A 131 -3.93 -26.45 -12.65
CA TRP A 131 -4.51 -25.50 -13.59
C TRP A 131 -5.35 -26.19 -14.68
N TYR A 132 -6.27 -25.42 -15.27
CA TYR A 132 -6.85 -25.76 -16.55
C TYR A 132 -5.93 -25.28 -17.67
N LYS A 133 -5.88 -26.01 -18.80
CA LYS A 133 -5.20 -25.49 -20.01
C LYS A 133 -5.75 -24.14 -20.39
N CYS A 134 -4.86 -23.19 -20.61
CA CYS A 134 -5.21 -21.81 -20.87
C CYS A 134 -4.39 -21.23 -22.04
N SER A 135 -5.08 -20.93 -23.13
CA SER A 135 -4.48 -20.29 -24.31
C SER A 135 -4.56 -18.75 -24.26
N VAL A 136 -5.16 -18.20 -23.20
CA VAL A 136 -5.19 -16.74 -22.99
C VAL A 136 -3.77 -16.23 -22.86
N LYS A 137 -3.53 -15.03 -23.39
CA LYS A 137 -2.20 -14.41 -23.39
C LYS A 137 -2.13 -13.24 -22.43
N ILE A 138 -0.97 -13.10 -21.81
CA ILE A 138 -0.58 -11.91 -21.05
C ILE A 138 0.67 -11.35 -21.73
N SER A 139 0.67 -10.08 -22.11
CA SER A 139 1.75 -9.44 -22.89
C SER A 139 2.15 -10.24 -24.15
N GLY A 140 1.18 -10.85 -24.81
CA GLY A 140 1.40 -11.65 -26.03
C GLY A 140 1.86 -13.10 -25.79
N VAL A 141 2.19 -13.49 -24.56
CA VAL A 141 2.66 -14.83 -24.18
C VAL A 141 1.51 -15.66 -23.62
N PRO A 142 1.27 -16.92 -24.08
CA PRO A 142 0.28 -17.81 -23.49
C PRO A 142 0.55 -18.04 -22.00
N VAL A 143 -0.50 -18.04 -21.19
CA VAL A 143 -0.35 -18.23 -19.72
C VAL A 143 0.29 -19.58 -19.39
N ASP A 144 0.00 -20.63 -20.13
CA ASP A 144 0.63 -21.94 -19.93
C ASP A 144 2.15 -21.93 -20.19
N ASP A 145 2.63 -21.09 -21.09
CA ASP A 145 4.06 -20.94 -21.34
C ASP A 145 4.71 -20.08 -20.24
N LEU A 146 4.03 -19.05 -19.76
CA LEU A 146 4.47 -18.29 -18.58
C LEU A 146 4.57 -19.19 -17.34
N ARG A 147 3.66 -20.15 -17.14
CA ARG A 147 3.73 -21.10 -16.03
C ARG A 147 4.94 -22.01 -16.10
N LYS A 148 5.29 -22.50 -17.29
CA LYS A 148 6.51 -23.29 -17.47
C LYS A 148 7.76 -22.47 -17.17
N GLU A 149 7.80 -21.24 -17.69
CA GLU A 149 8.93 -20.34 -17.49
C GLU A 149 9.04 -19.89 -16.02
N TYR A 150 7.92 -19.72 -15.30
CA TYR A 150 7.90 -19.34 -13.88
C TYR A 150 8.66 -20.32 -12.98
N ILE A 151 8.70 -21.60 -13.34
CA ILE A 151 9.46 -22.63 -12.62
C ILE A 151 10.95 -22.42 -12.74
N SER A 152 11.43 -22.02 -13.92
CA SER A 152 12.85 -21.82 -14.21
C SER A 152 13.35 -20.41 -13.94
N ASP A 153 12.51 -19.40 -14.15
CA ASP A 153 12.85 -17.98 -13.99
C ASP A 153 11.63 -17.18 -13.48
N LYS A 154 11.41 -17.29 -12.17
CA LYS A 154 10.31 -16.63 -11.45
C LYS A 154 10.33 -15.11 -11.65
N GLU A 155 11.50 -14.47 -11.49
CA GLU A 155 11.61 -13.01 -11.51
C GLU A 155 11.29 -12.45 -12.89
N LYS A 156 11.80 -13.07 -13.96
CA LYS A 156 11.49 -12.66 -15.33
C LYS A 156 10.00 -12.70 -15.63
N VAL A 157 9.31 -13.77 -15.21
CA VAL A 157 7.86 -13.89 -15.43
C VAL A 157 7.08 -12.88 -14.58
N LEU A 158 7.49 -12.65 -13.34
CA LEU A 158 6.88 -11.61 -12.50
C LEU A 158 7.03 -10.23 -13.12
N ASP A 159 8.19 -9.89 -13.69
CA ASP A 159 8.41 -8.62 -14.38
C ASP A 159 7.48 -8.44 -15.58
N ILE A 160 7.30 -9.49 -16.39
CA ILE A 160 6.38 -9.48 -17.54
C ILE A 160 4.95 -9.24 -17.09
N VAL A 161 4.50 -9.96 -16.06
CA VAL A 161 3.10 -9.92 -15.62
C VAL A 161 2.79 -8.65 -14.84
N THR A 162 3.67 -8.19 -13.95
CA THR A 162 3.47 -6.95 -13.18
C THR A 162 3.42 -5.71 -14.06
N SER A 163 4.12 -5.74 -15.20
CA SER A 163 4.12 -4.63 -16.18
C SER A 163 2.99 -4.71 -17.22
N SER A 164 2.09 -5.68 -17.09
CA SER A 164 1.04 -5.95 -18.10
C SER A 164 -0.29 -5.26 -17.77
N ASP A 165 -1.12 -5.08 -18.80
CA ASP A 165 -2.52 -4.63 -18.64
C ASP A 165 -3.34 -5.63 -17.80
N TRP A 166 -2.95 -6.91 -17.78
CA TRP A 166 -3.57 -7.90 -16.90
C TRP A 166 -3.43 -7.52 -15.42
N CYS A 167 -2.25 -7.10 -15.02
CA CYS A 167 -1.99 -6.69 -13.64
C CYS A 167 -2.80 -5.44 -13.28
N VAL A 168 -2.87 -4.47 -14.20
CA VAL A 168 -3.71 -3.28 -14.04
C VAL A 168 -5.20 -3.67 -13.90
N ALA A 169 -5.67 -4.64 -14.70
CA ALA A 169 -7.05 -5.13 -14.62
C ALA A 169 -7.33 -5.83 -13.28
N ALA A 170 -6.42 -6.69 -12.81
CA ALA A 170 -6.53 -7.36 -11.51
C ALA A 170 -6.57 -6.35 -10.36
N ALA A 171 -5.67 -5.39 -10.37
CA ALA A 171 -5.59 -4.32 -9.37
C ALA A 171 -6.85 -3.45 -9.35
N ASN A 172 -7.34 -3.04 -10.51
CA ASN A 172 -8.56 -2.25 -10.64
C ASN A 172 -9.79 -3.02 -10.16
N LEU A 173 -9.90 -4.30 -10.52
CA LEU A 173 -10.98 -5.16 -10.05
C LEU A 173 -10.97 -5.24 -8.52
N PHE A 174 -9.81 -5.53 -7.93
CA PHE A 174 -9.63 -5.57 -6.49
C PHE A 174 -10.01 -4.23 -5.83
N ARG A 175 -9.47 -3.12 -6.35
CA ARG A 175 -9.66 -1.80 -5.74
C ARG A 175 -11.10 -1.31 -5.83
N VAL A 176 -11.74 -1.43 -6.99
CA VAL A 176 -13.12 -1.01 -7.20
C VAL A 176 -14.08 -1.81 -6.31
N HIS A 177 -13.87 -3.13 -6.18
CA HIS A 177 -14.77 -3.97 -5.38
C HIS A 177 -14.47 -3.95 -3.88
N SER A 178 -13.26 -3.59 -3.46
CA SER A 178 -12.95 -3.35 -2.05
C SER A 178 -13.44 -1.99 -1.58
N ARG A 179 -13.50 -0.98 -2.46
CA ARG A 179 -13.84 0.39 -2.14
C ARG A 179 -15.35 0.60 -2.06
N LYS A 180 -15.79 1.25 -0.99
CA LYS A 180 -17.19 1.67 -0.81
C LYS A 180 -17.43 3.07 -1.37
N TYR A 181 -16.53 3.99 -1.08
CA TYR A 181 -16.52 5.36 -1.63
C TYR A 181 -15.12 5.95 -1.61
N ILE A 182 -14.95 7.02 -2.40
CA ILE A 182 -13.78 7.90 -2.39
C ILE A 182 -14.23 9.31 -2.77
N ARG A 183 -13.73 10.31 -2.05
CA ARG A 183 -13.98 11.73 -2.31
C ARG A 183 -12.92 12.60 -1.62
N PRO A 184 -12.57 13.77 -2.15
CA PRO A 184 -11.78 14.73 -1.39
C PRO A 184 -12.54 15.18 -0.14
N TYR A 185 -11.84 15.47 0.95
CA TYR A 185 -12.45 16.20 2.06
C TYR A 185 -12.88 17.61 1.61
N ALA A 186 -13.82 18.19 2.34
CA ALA A 186 -14.20 19.58 2.12
C ALA A 186 -12.96 20.48 2.17
N ASN A 187 -12.94 21.49 1.32
CA ASN A 187 -11.86 22.48 1.23
C ASN A 187 -10.48 21.95 0.74
N THR A 188 -10.27 20.65 0.54
CA THR A 188 -8.98 20.10 0.09
C THR A 188 -8.46 20.80 -1.18
N VAL A 189 -9.24 20.75 -2.27
CA VAL A 189 -8.85 21.33 -3.57
C VAL A 189 -8.59 22.83 -3.45
N MET A 190 -9.47 23.55 -2.75
CA MET A 190 -9.36 24.99 -2.54
C MET A 190 -8.09 25.34 -1.76
N THR A 191 -7.81 24.61 -0.70
CA THR A 191 -6.63 24.84 0.16
C THR A 191 -5.33 24.60 -0.59
N LEU A 192 -5.21 23.48 -1.30
CA LEU A 192 -4.01 23.18 -2.08
C LEU A 192 -3.78 24.22 -3.20
N ARG A 193 -4.84 24.67 -3.88
CA ARG A 193 -4.74 25.75 -4.88
C ARG A 193 -4.24 27.06 -4.25
N LYS A 194 -4.78 27.45 -3.11
CA LYS A 194 -4.33 28.67 -2.40
C LYS A 194 -2.88 28.60 -1.99
N LEU A 195 -2.40 27.45 -1.48
CA LEU A 195 -1.00 27.26 -1.17
C LEU A 195 -0.12 27.44 -2.43
N LYS A 196 -0.54 26.87 -3.56
CA LYS A 196 0.16 27.04 -4.84
C LYS A 196 0.15 28.49 -5.32
N GLU A 197 -0.97 29.19 -5.21
CA GLU A 197 -1.12 30.61 -5.55
C GLU A 197 -0.23 31.52 -4.69
N GLN A 198 0.03 31.11 -3.42
CA GLN A 198 0.96 31.76 -2.50
C GLN A 198 2.43 31.40 -2.77
N GLY A 199 2.72 30.59 -3.79
CA GLY A 199 4.08 30.14 -4.12
C GLY A 199 4.64 29.09 -3.17
N LYS A 200 3.80 28.41 -2.40
CA LYS A 200 4.20 27.34 -1.48
C LYS A 200 4.48 26.05 -2.23
N GLY A 201 5.47 25.28 -1.76
CA GLY A 201 5.70 23.92 -2.17
C GLY A 201 4.62 22.99 -1.62
N VAL A 202 4.02 22.14 -2.47
CA VAL A 202 2.97 21.19 -2.11
C VAL A 202 3.39 19.80 -2.55
N TYR A 203 3.67 18.94 -1.58
CA TYR A 203 4.21 17.61 -1.79
C TYR A 203 3.31 16.54 -1.19
N LEU A 204 3.34 15.34 -1.77
CA LEU A 204 2.65 14.17 -1.24
C LEU A 204 3.67 13.17 -0.70
N LEU A 205 3.46 12.67 0.53
CA LEU A 205 4.20 11.55 1.12
C LEU A 205 3.19 10.55 1.70
N SER A 206 2.86 9.51 0.95
CA SER A 206 1.76 8.60 1.29
C SER A 206 2.17 7.14 1.38
N ASN A 207 1.68 6.46 2.43
CA ASN A 207 1.73 5.00 2.56
C ASN A 207 0.63 4.41 1.67
N ALA A 208 0.97 4.04 0.45
CA ALA A 208 -0.02 3.66 -0.55
C ALA A 208 0.57 2.82 -1.69
N GLN A 209 -0.31 2.20 -2.46
CA GLN A 209 0.03 1.47 -3.68
C GLN A 209 -0.18 2.36 -4.91
N ARG A 210 0.89 2.64 -5.66
CA ARG A 210 0.82 3.52 -6.84
C ARG A 210 -0.27 3.11 -7.82
N ILE A 211 -0.40 1.80 -8.05
CA ILE A 211 -1.38 1.24 -8.99
C ILE A 211 -2.83 1.62 -8.65
N PHE A 212 -3.14 1.88 -7.38
CA PHE A 212 -4.45 2.38 -6.94
C PHE A 212 -4.49 3.90 -6.85
N THR A 213 -3.39 4.47 -6.34
CA THR A 213 -3.34 5.88 -5.92
C THR A 213 -3.37 6.83 -7.09
N MET A 214 -2.66 6.54 -8.18
CA MET A 214 -2.63 7.45 -9.33
C MET A 214 -4.01 7.62 -9.97
N PRO A 215 -4.77 6.56 -10.30
CA PRO A 215 -6.13 6.72 -10.79
C PRO A 215 -7.05 7.47 -9.80
N GLU A 216 -6.88 7.26 -8.49
CA GLU A 216 -7.70 7.91 -7.47
C GLU A 216 -7.39 9.40 -7.31
N ILE A 217 -6.13 9.80 -7.44
CA ILE A 217 -5.71 11.20 -7.49
C ILE A 217 -6.29 11.89 -8.72
N GLU A 218 -6.27 11.25 -9.89
CA GLU A 218 -6.88 11.77 -11.12
C GLU A 218 -8.39 11.92 -10.96
N MET A 219 -9.09 10.90 -10.48
CA MET A 219 -10.55 10.93 -10.25
C MET A 219 -10.98 12.04 -9.28
N THR A 220 -10.13 12.39 -8.33
CA THR A 220 -10.40 13.42 -7.31
C THR A 220 -9.95 14.82 -7.73
N GLY A 221 -9.29 14.94 -8.88
CA GLY A 221 -8.81 16.22 -9.42
C GLY A 221 -7.61 16.80 -8.67
N LEU A 222 -6.85 15.97 -7.96
CA LEU A 222 -5.70 16.40 -7.17
C LEU A 222 -4.37 16.29 -7.93
N ASN A 223 -4.35 15.66 -9.10
CA ASN A 223 -3.15 15.33 -9.87
C ASN A 223 -2.28 16.55 -10.26
N LEU A 224 -2.89 17.73 -10.43
CA LEU A 224 -2.18 18.96 -10.81
C LEU A 224 -1.84 19.87 -9.63
N LEU A 225 -2.14 19.44 -8.40
CA LEU A 225 -1.98 20.26 -7.20
C LEU A 225 -0.70 19.98 -6.43
N PHE A 226 0.00 18.87 -6.74
CA PHE A 226 1.28 18.53 -6.14
C PHE A 226 2.44 18.89 -7.04
N ASP A 227 3.52 19.41 -6.46
CA ASP A 227 4.80 19.58 -7.14
C ASP A 227 5.47 18.24 -7.39
N ARG A 228 5.43 17.36 -6.38
CA ARG A 228 5.90 15.97 -6.45
C ARG A 228 5.08 15.06 -5.54
N MET A 229 5.06 13.78 -5.88
CA MET A 229 4.33 12.75 -5.15
C MET A 229 5.25 11.57 -4.83
N TYR A 230 5.39 11.27 -3.55
CA TYR A 230 6.16 10.15 -3.01
C TYR A 230 5.18 9.11 -2.46
N ILE A 231 5.08 7.99 -3.17
CA ILE A 231 4.16 6.89 -2.84
C ILE A 231 5.01 5.70 -2.40
N SER A 232 4.78 5.18 -1.21
CA SER A 232 5.64 4.18 -0.56
C SER A 232 5.96 2.94 -1.40
N SER A 233 5.01 2.46 -2.20
CA SER A 233 5.22 1.29 -3.07
C SER A 233 6.27 1.50 -4.16
N ASP A 234 6.61 2.75 -4.51
CA ASP A 234 7.66 3.03 -5.49
C ASP A 234 9.05 2.86 -4.89
N TYR A 235 9.17 3.02 -3.57
CA TYR A 235 10.46 3.12 -2.87
C TYR A 235 10.76 1.93 -1.96
N GLY A 236 9.79 1.05 -1.74
CA GLY A 236 9.96 -0.12 -0.88
C GLY A 236 9.99 0.18 0.62
N ILE A 237 9.67 1.41 1.02
CA ILE A 237 9.64 1.90 2.40
C ILE A 237 8.41 2.76 2.64
N MET A 238 7.92 2.80 3.88
CA MET A 238 6.76 3.61 4.25
C MET A 238 6.98 4.37 5.56
N LYS A 239 6.15 5.40 5.80
CA LYS A 239 6.10 6.08 7.10
C LYS A 239 5.79 5.05 8.21
N PRO A 240 6.39 5.10 9.38
CA PRO A 240 7.21 6.19 9.91
C PRO A 240 8.74 6.06 9.69
N GLU A 241 9.20 5.33 8.67
CA GLU A 241 10.63 5.28 8.36
C GLU A 241 11.16 6.69 8.05
N LYS A 242 12.20 7.09 8.81
CA LYS A 242 12.86 8.38 8.62
C LYS A 242 13.39 8.53 7.19
N ALA A 243 13.91 7.44 6.63
CA ALA A 243 14.47 7.40 5.29
C ALA A 243 13.47 7.82 4.20
N PHE A 244 12.16 7.58 4.41
CA PHE A 244 11.15 7.97 3.44
C PHE A 244 10.93 9.49 3.40
N MET A 245 10.93 10.17 4.55
CA MET A 245 10.92 11.63 4.61
C MET A 245 12.23 12.22 4.09
N GLU A 246 13.37 11.60 4.46
CA GLU A 246 14.69 12.05 4.05
C GLU A 246 14.87 12.04 2.53
N LEU A 247 14.32 11.03 1.86
CA LEU A 247 14.30 10.92 0.40
C LEU A 247 13.63 12.15 -0.22
N LEU A 248 12.40 12.47 0.18
CA LEU A 248 11.66 13.64 -0.30
C LEU A 248 12.43 14.93 -0.04
N VAL A 249 12.89 15.14 1.18
CA VAL A 249 13.58 16.39 1.56
C VAL A 249 14.87 16.59 0.76
N LYS A 250 15.63 15.52 0.52
CA LYS A 250 16.87 15.59 -0.28
C LYS A 250 16.60 15.85 -1.77
N GLU A 251 15.65 15.11 -2.37
CA GLU A 251 15.35 15.25 -3.78
C GLU A 251 14.81 16.64 -4.12
N GLU A 252 13.91 17.15 -3.28
CA GLU A 252 13.28 18.46 -3.47
C GLU A 252 14.09 19.62 -2.85
N LYS A 253 15.22 19.31 -2.18
CA LYS A 253 16.12 20.28 -1.53
C LYS A 253 15.40 21.21 -0.54
N LEU A 254 14.49 20.63 0.25
CA LEU A 254 13.70 21.38 1.20
C LEU A 254 14.50 21.73 2.47
N ASP A 255 14.24 22.91 3.04
CA ASP A 255 14.65 23.22 4.40
C ASP A 255 13.64 22.62 5.39
N PRO A 256 14.05 21.67 6.25
CA PRO A 256 13.15 21.09 7.25
C PRO A 256 12.52 22.11 8.23
N ASN A 257 13.22 23.23 8.47
CA ASN A 257 12.73 24.30 9.36
C ASN A 257 11.63 25.15 8.70
N GLU A 258 11.57 25.15 7.35
CA GLU A 258 10.56 25.83 6.58
C GLU A 258 9.50 24.87 6.00
N SER A 259 9.52 23.63 6.46
CA SER A 259 8.65 22.54 5.98
C SER A 259 7.79 21.97 7.10
N VAL A 260 6.61 21.47 6.74
CA VAL A 260 5.69 20.86 7.70
C VAL A 260 5.02 19.62 7.11
N MET A 261 4.94 18.54 7.92
CA MET A 261 4.14 17.36 7.60
C MET A 261 2.70 17.54 8.05
N VAL A 262 1.74 17.34 7.17
CA VAL A 262 0.30 17.44 7.45
C VAL A 262 -0.32 16.05 7.27
N GLY A 263 -0.92 15.52 8.33
CA GLY A 263 -1.51 14.19 8.30
C GLY A 263 -2.52 13.93 9.41
N ASN A 264 -3.15 12.77 9.40
CA ASN A 264 -4.20 12.38 10.33
C ASN A 264 -3.83 11.18 11.22
N GLU A 265 -2.62 10.64 11.09
CA GLU A 265 -2.22 9.43 11.81
C GLU A 265 -0.93 9.63 12.62
N PHE A 266 -1.02 9.48 13.97
CA PHE A 266 0.14 9.64 14.83
C PHE A 266 1.26 8.66 14.54
N LYS A 267 0.91 7.40 14.28
CA LYS A 267 1.90 6.32 14.09
C LYS A 267 2.68 6.41 12.77
N CYS A 268 2.17 7.13 11.78
CA CYS A 268 2.77 7.30 10.47
C CYS A 268 3.23 8.75 10.25
N ASP A 269 2.29 9.70 10.18
CA ASP A 269 2.54 11.07 9.74
C ASP A 269 3.29 11.89 10.79
N ILE A 270 2.78 11.88 12.01
CA ILE A 270 3.41 12.62 13.10
C ILE A 270 4.72 11.95 13.50
N ALA A 271 4.76 10.62 13.53
CA ALA A 271 5.97 9.89 13.88
C ALA A 271 7.12 10.11 12.88
N VAL A 272 6.86 10.12 11.57
CA VAL A 272 7.92 10.38 10.58
C VAL A 272 8.47 11.80 10.69
N ALA A 273 7.60 12.79 10.91
CA ALA A 273 8.00 14.18 11.13
C ALA A 273 8.88 14.29 12.39
N LEU A 274 8.44 13.69 13.50
CA LEU A 274 9.21 13.67 14.76
C LEU A 274 10.58 13.02 14.61
N ARG A 275 10.66 11.89 13.93
CA ARG A 275 11.90 11.16 13.68
C ARG A 275 12.86 11.96 12.79
N TYR A 276 12.30 12.70 11.86
CA TYR A 276 13.10 13.56 10.98
C TYR A 276 13.52 14.87 11.64
N GLY A 277 12.77 15.35 12.62
CA GLY A 277 12.98 16.64 13.29
C GLY A 277 12.24 17.81 12.61
N MET A 278 11.14 17.51 11.92
CA MET A 278 10.29 18.45 11.21
C MET A 278 9.03 18.76 12.04
N ASP A 279 8.48 19.94 11.87
CA ASP A 279 7.18 20.31 12.43
C ASP A 279 6.05 19.49 11.79
N SER A 280 4.95 19.31 12.52
CA SER A 280 3.79 18.56 12.01
C SER A 280 2.46 19.19 12.40
N ILE A 281 1.46 18.98 11.55
CA ILE A 281 0.06 19.37 11.76
C ILE A 281 -0.78 18.08 11.74
N TYR A 282 -1.51 17.85 12.83
CA TYR A 282 -2.46 16.76 12.92
C TYR A 282 -3.86 17.24 12.53
N LEU A 283 -4.45 16.67 11.47
CA LEU A 283 -5.84 16.91 11.08
C LEU A 283 -6.74 15.87 11.72
N ASN A 284 -7.66 16.29 12.58
CA ASN A 284 -8.59 15.40 13.28
C ASN A 284 -9.79 14.98 12.40
N THR A 285 -9.53 14.41 11.26
CA THR A 285 -10.56 13.97 10.31
C THR A 285 -11.43 12.81 10.83
N ALA A 286 -10.93 12.06 11.80
CA ALA A 286 -11.66 10.98 12.47
C ALA A 286 -12.56 11.46 13.63
N ALA A 287 -12.62 12.76 13.88
CA ALA A 287 -13.44 13.39 14.94
C ALA A 287 -13.17 12.85 16.35
N TYR A 288 -11.93 12.50 16.67
CA TYR A 288 -11.54 12.13 18.03
C TYR A 288 -11.72 13.30 19.00
N THR A 289 -12.03 12.97 20.25
CA THR A 289 -12.06 13.95 21.33
C THR A 289 -10.64 14.43 21.67
N LYS A 290 -10.55 15.60 22.28
CA LYS A 290 -9.26 16.12 22.73
C LYS A 290 -8.54 15.16 23.67
N ASN A 291 -9.27 14.48 24.57
CA ASN A 291 -8.68 13.52 25.50
C ASN A 291 -8.08 12.29 24.79
N GLU A 292 -8.71 11.81 23.72
CA GLU A 292 -8.19 10.70 22.90
C GLU A 292 -6.91 11.13 22.19
N ILE A 293 -6.90 12.32 21.59
CA ILE A 293 -5.73 12.89 20.93
C ILE A 293 -4.58 13.10 21.93
N ASP A 294 -4.85 13.68 23.09
CA ASP A 294 -3.84 13.90 24.13
C ASP A 294 -3.27 12.58 24.67
N LYS A 295 -4.10 11.54 24.78
CA LYS A 295 -3.66 10.19 25.17
C LYS A 295 -2.74 9.58 24.13
N GLU A 296 -3.14 9.62 22.85
CA GLU A 296 -2.35 9.10 21.74
C GLU A 296 -1.02 9.84 21.63
N TRP A 297 -1.03 11.17 21.70
CA TRP A 297 0.20 11.98 21.70
C TRP A 297 1.17 11.58 22.82
N ARG A 298 0.68 11.37 24.04
CA ARG A 298 1.54 10.95 25.17
C ARG A 298 2.21 9.61 24.94
N ILE A 299 1.51 8.67 24.29
CA ILE A 299 2.08 7.36 23.91
C ILE A 299 3.24 7.57 22.94
N TRP A 300 3.01 8.35 21.88
CA TRP A 300 4.02 8.59 20.84
C TRP A 300 5.19 9.44 21.34
N MET A 301 4.94 10.46 22.13
CA MET A 301 5.97 11.26 22.77
C MET A 301 6.94 10.39 23.59
N LYS A 302 6.39 9.46 24.39
CA LYS A 302 7.20 8.52 25.17
C LYS A 302 7.98 7.56 24.28
N LYS A 303 7.34 7.00 23.25
CA LYS A 303 7.95 6.05 22.32
C LYS A 303 9.11 6.66 21.53
N GLU A 304 8.94 7.87 21.06
CA GLU A 304 9.92 8.60 20.25
C GLU A 304 10.89 9.47 21.11
N ASN A 305 10.83 9.35 22.43
CA ASN A 305 11.66 10.13 23.39
C ASN A 305 11.59 11.64 23.11
N LYS A 306 10.38 12.16 22.97
CA LYS A 306 10.08 13.56 22.65
C LYS A 306 9.43 14.27 23.83
N SER A 307 9.33 15.59 23.75
CA SER A 307 8.78 16.47 24.77
C SER A 307 7.48 17.14 24.31
N MET A 308 6.83 17.89 25.21
CA MET A 308 5.63 18.65 24.86
C MET A 308 5.91 19.80 23.87
N SER A 309 7.17 20.24 23.72
CA SER A 309 7.57 21.23 22.72
C SER A 309 7.58 20.67 21.29
N ASP A 310 7.64 19.34 21.16
CA ASP A 310 7.64 18.64 19.87
C ASP A 310 6.22 18.26 19.44
N ALA A 311 5.18 18.69 20.19
CA ALA A 311 3.80 18.37 19.88
C ALA A 311 3.37 18.93 18.51
N PRO A 312 2.58 18.15 17.72
CA PRO A 312 2.01 18.66 16.48
C PRO A 312 1.05 19.83 16.75
N TYR A 313 0.88 20.69 15.76
CA TYR A 313 -0.31 21.55 15.74
C TYR A 313 -1.55 20.68 15.51
N ILE A 314 -2.63 20.94 16.24
CA ILE A 314 -3.84 20.12 16.15
C ILE A 314 -4.97 20.96 15.58
N VAL A 315 -5.45 20.58 14.40
CA VAL A 315 -6.67 21.08 13.78
C VAL A 315 -7.83 20.21 14.23
N MET A 316 -8.51 20.64 15.29
CA MET A 316 -9.56 19.85 15.95
C MET A 316 -10.80 19.62 15.08
N SER A 317 -11.12 20.54 14.20
CA SER A 317 -12.23 20.42 13.24
C SER A 317 -11.97 19.37 12.14
N GLY A 318 -10.69 19.03 11.91
CA GLY A 318 -10.25 18.25 10.77
C GLY A 318 -10.33 19.00 9.42
N ASP A 319 -10.71 20.28 9.42
CA ASP A 319 -10.79 21.08 8.20
C ASP A 319 -9.41 21.60 7.80
N ILE A 320 -8.91 21.08 6.67
CA ILE A 320 -7.62 21.48 6.11
C ILE A 320 -7.52 22.98 5.83
N ALA A 321 -8.63 23.69 5.60
CA ALA A 321 -8.60 25.13 5.34
C ALA A 321 -8.02 25.95 6.49
N GLU A 322 -8.04 25.41 7.72
CA GLU A 322 -7.46 26.09 8.88
C GLU A 322 -5.94 26.27 8.77
N ILE A 323 -5.23 25.42 7.97
CA ILE A 323 -3.78 25.59 7.79
C ILE A 323 -3.41 26.89 7.06
N LEU A 324 -4.34 27.47 6.31
CA LEU A 324 -4.14 28.76 5.64
C LEU A 324 -4.10 29.97 6.61
N ASN A 325 -4.53 29.76 7.85
CA ASN A 325 -4.52 30.79 8.89
C ASN A 325 -3.22 30.79 9.72
N PHE A 326 -2.25 29.95 9.34
CA PHE A 326 -0.94 29.89 9.97
C PHE A 326 -0.04 30.96 9.31
N ASN A 327 -0.29 32.22 9.67
CA ASN A 327 0.45 33.40 9.23
C ASN A 327 1.24 33.99 10.38
#